data_46886ee5fb39e93d2216da1717da45a8
#
_entry.id   46886ee5fb39e93d2216da1717da45a8
#
_cell.length_a   1.000
_cell.length_b   1.000
_cell.length_c   1.000
_cell.angle_alpha   90.00
_cell.angle_beta   90.00
_cell.angle_gamma   90.00
#
_symmetry.space_group_name_H-M   'P 1'
#
loop_
_entity.id
_entity.type
_entity.pdbx_description
1 polymer ?
#
loop_
_entity_poly.entity_id
_entity_poly.type
_entity_poly.pdbx_seq_one_letter_code
_entity_poly.pdbx_strand_id
1 'polypeptide(L)'
;MMKKILVTFGLVCSLFCGAQGQKGSVNQCSPMKNGKICYIDAVDMDGMSCDKIFKGISKWVNKNYAKDILYSNVVTNKKKHTIMVQSKVELLLNETDKTLVSYCLKIECKEGMYRCQLTDISYQYDPYNKKKYKNYPAEDVIANGGKGNKVGIIKDPKLFCNATFFYAENLFGEVFNSLDERAE
;
A
#
# COMPACT_ATOMS: atom_id res chain seq x y z
N MET A 1 7.74 -17.29 -40.32
CA MET A 1 7.58 -18.39 -39.35
C MET A 1 7.58 -17.74 -37.94
N MET A 2 6.43 -17.37 -37.40
CA MET A 2 6.30 -16.67 -36.10
C MET A 2 6.14 -17.72 -35.00
N LYS A 3 7.11 -17.77 -34.06
CA LYS A 3 7.03 -18.60 -32.86
C LYS A 3 6.18 -17.86 -31.82
N LYS A 4 5.00 -18.37 -31.54
CA LYS A 4 4.16 -17.93 -30.40
C LYS A 4 4.82 -18.45 -29.11
N ILE A 5 5.23 -17.55 -28.24
CA ILE A 5 5.67 -17.86 -26.88
C ILE A 5 4.43 -17.86 -25.99
N LEU A 6 4.06 -19.04 -25.52
CA LEU A 6 3.00 -19.25 -24.55
C LEU A 6 3.59 -18.98 -23.17
N VAL A 7 3.18 -17.87 -22.53
CA VAL A 7 3.56 -17.59 -21.14
C VAL A 7 2.59 -18.34 -20.24
N THR A 8 3.04 -19.47 -19.72
CA THR A 8 2.35 -20.20 -18.65
C THR A 8 2.56 -19.48 -17.33
N PHE A 9 1.49 -18.94 -16.78
CA PHE A 9 1.43 -18.39 -15.42
C PHE A 9 1.57 -19.55 -14.44
N GLY A 10 2.78 -19.79 -13.96
CA GLY A 10 3.07 -20.76 -12.92
C GLY A 10 2.70 -20.17 -11.55
N LEU A 11 1.65 -20.72 -10.97
CA LEU A 11 1.26 -20.50 -9.57
C LEU A 11 2.33 -21.12 -8.66
N VAL A 12 3.27 -20.35 -8.17
CA VAL A 12 4.23 -20.81 -7.16
C VAL A 12 3.61 -20.60 -5.79
N CYS A 13 2.90 -21.62 -5.30
CA CYS A 13 2.61 -21.79 -3.88
C CYS A 13 3.89 -22.20 -3.15
N SER A 14 4.65 -21.26 -2.61
CA SER A 14 5.70 -21.56 -1.66
C SER A 14 5.08 -21.79 -0.28
N LEU A 15 5.06 -23.04 0.13
CA LEU A 15 4.79 -23.49 1.48
C LEU A 15 5.90 -22.99 2.43
N PHE A 16 5.67 -21.93 3.16
CA PHE A 16 6.44 -21.64 4.36
C PHE A 16 5.72 -22.21 5.57
N CYS A 17 6.25 -23.34 6.04
CA CYS A 17 5.90 -23.98 7.28
C CYS A 17 6.68 -23.29 8.41
N GLY A 18 5.96 -22.77 9.41
CA GLY A 18 6.56 -22.50 10.73
C GLY A 18 6.33 -21.12 11.30
N ALA A 19 5.15 -20.86 11.86
CA ALA A 19 4.95 -20.23 13.16
C ALA A 19 3.46 -20.21 13.51
N GLN A 20 3.18 -20.80 14.62
CA GLN A 20 1.97 -20.92 15.42
C GLN A 20 0.79 -19.98 15.13
N GLY A 21 -0.32 -20.59 14.81
CA GLY A 21 -1.69 -20.37 15.25
C GLY A 21 -2.14 -18.95 15.58
N GLN A 22 -2.59 -18.23 14.58
CA GLN A 22 -3.77 -17.40 14.73
C GLN A 22 -4.80 -17.87 13.70
N LYS A 23 -5.80 -18.60 14.19
CA LYS A 23 -7.09 -18.74 13.51
C LYS A 23 -7.72 -17.35 13.43
N GLY A 24 -7.33 -16.56 12.44
CA GLY A 24 -7.90 -15.28 12.07
C GLY A 24 -8.61 -15.48 10.76
N SER A 25 -9.92 -15.71 10.78
CA SER A 25 -10.72 -15.70 9.58
C SER A 25 -10.59 -14.37 8.86
N VAL A 26 -10.06 -14.40 7.66
CA VAL A 26 -10.51 -13.70 6.48
C VAL A 26 -11.05 -12.28 6.69
N ASN A 27 -10.16 -11.32 6.84
CA ASN A 27 -10.36 -9.97 6.34
C ASN A 27 -9.06 -9.48 5.70
N GLN A 28 -8.63 -10.19 4.64
CA GLN A 28 -7.40 -9.85 3.90
C GLN A 28 -7.43 -8.42 3.35
N CYS A 29 -8.62 -7.87 3.04
CA CYS A 29 -8.71 -6.53 2.46
C CYS A 29 -8.66 -5.38 3.48
N SER A 30 -8.72 -5.63 4.79
CA SER A 30 -8.66 -4.59 5.83
C SER A 30 -7.90 -5.05 7.08
N PRO A 31 -6.59 -5.34 6.97
CA PRO A 31 -5.80 -5.76 8.10
C PRO A 31 -5.75 -4.65 9.16
N MET A 32 -5.90 -5.04 10.45
CA MET A 32 -5.90 -4.09 11.55
C MET A 32 -4.74 -4.38 12.51
N LYS A 33 -4.08 -3.31 12.97
CA LYS A 33 -3.08 -3.36 14.03
C LYS A 33 -3.32 -2.21 15.01
N ASN A 34 -3.47 -2.53 16.30
CA ASN A 34 -3.71 -1.54 17.36
C ASN A 34 -4.90 -0.61 17.06
N GLY A 35 -6.00 -1.16 16.51
CA GLY A 35 -7.20 -0.39 16.18
C GLY A 35 -7.11 0.46 14.91
N LYS A 36 -6.02 0.38 14.16
CA LYS A 36 -5.79 1.10 12.90
C LYS A 36 -5.73 0.13 11.71
N ILE A 37 -6.27 0.54 10.58
CA ILE A 37 -6.02 -0.15 9.30
C ILE A 37 -4.55 0.01 8.96
N CYS A 38 -3.86 -1.12 8.73
CA CYS A 38 -2.42 -1.15 8.57
C CYS A 38 -2.01 -2.29 7.63
N TYR A 39 -1.66 -1.94 6.40
CA TYR A 39 -1.04 -2.89 5.46
C TYR A 39 0.45 -2.94 5.72
N ILE A 40 1.03 -4.13 5.74
CA ILE A 40 2.45 -4.35 6.03
C ILE A 40 2.99 -5.35 5.03
N ASP A 41 4.12 -5.01 4.45
CA ASP A 41 4.95 -5.91 3.67
C ASP A 41 6.38 -5.90 4.21
N ALA A 42 6.99 -7.08 4.35
CA ALA A 42 8.36 -7.26 4.80
C ALA A 42 9.06 -8.21 3.84
N VAL A 43 10.10 -7.72 3.19
CA VAL A 43 10.77 -8.40 2.08
C VAL A 43 12.22 -8.66 2.43
N ASP A 44 12.63 -9.92 2.34
CA ASP A 44 14.03 -10.32 2.43
C ASP A 44 14.76 -10.03 1.11
N MET A 45 15.91 -9.39 1.22
CA MET A 45 16.77 -8.96 0.12
C MET A 45 18.18 -9.53 0.34
N ASP A 46 18.28 -10.86 0.33
CA ASP A 46 19.52 -11.57 0.64
C ASP A 46 20.72 -11.04 -0.15
N GLY A 47 21.82 -10.76 0.57
CA GLY A 47 23.05 -10.24 0.01
C GLY A 47 23.03 -8.74 -0.34
N MET A 48 21.92 -8.03 -0.06
CA MET A 48 21.85 -6.58 -0.31
C MET A 48 22.05 -5.80 1.00
N SER A 49 23.02 -4.89 1.01
CA SER A 49 23.29 -4.06 2.18
C SER A 49 22.15 -3.07 2.45
N CYS A 50 21.99 -2.68 3.73
CA CYS A 50 21.01 -1.68 4.15
C CYS A 50 21.13 -0.38 3.32
N ASP A 51 22.35 0.10 3.09
CA ASP A 51 22.61 1.33 2.32
C ASP A 51 22.16 1.19 0.85
N LYS A 52 22.39 0.03 0.23
CA LYS A 52 21.98 -0.23 -1.15
C LYS A 52 20.46 -0.25 -1.28
N ILE A 53 19.77 -0.96 -0.39
CA ILE A 53 18.31 -0.99 -0.29
C ILE A 53 17.76 0.43 -0.11
N PHE A 54 18.28 1.16 0.90
CA PHE A 54 17.83 2.50 1.21
C PHE A 54 18.04 3.49 0.06
N LYS A 55 19.18 3.41 -0.64
CA LYS A 55 19.47 4.27 -1.80
C LYS A 55 18.52 4.00 -2.97
N GLY A 56 18.24 2.72 -3.28
CA GLY A 56 17.31 2.32 -4.35
C GLY A 56 15.91 2.83 -4.07
N ILE A 57 15.38 2.56 -2.86
CA ILE A 57 14.05 3.02 -2.47
C ILE A 57 13.98 4.55 -2.41
N SER A 58 15.03 5.24 -1.92
CA SER A 58 15.07 6.70 -1.91
C SER A 58 15.01 7.30 -3.32
N LYS A 59 15.67 6.68 -4.31
CA LYS A 59 15.60 7.08 -5.74
C LYS A 59 14.17 6.97 -6.25
N TRP A 60 13.49 5.85 -5.97
CA TRP A 60 12.11 5.63 -6.35
C TRP A 60 11.15 6.63 -5.68
N VAL A 61 11.28 6.87 -4.37
CA VAL A 61 10.47 7.86 -3.65
C VAL A 61 10.65 9.25 -4.24
N ASN A 62 11.88 9.66 -4.50
CA ASN A 62 12.16 10.98 -5.10
C ASN A 62 11.56 11.10 -6.51
N LYS A 63 11.62 10.04 -7.31
CA LYS A 63 11.04 10.03 -8.65
C LYS A 63 9.52 10.19 -8.63
N ASN A 64 8.83 9.51 -7.70
CA ASN A 64 7.37 9.41 -7.70
C ASN A 64 6.68 10.47 -6.83
N TYR A 65 7.35 11.01 -5.80
CA TYR A 65 6.70 11.90 -4.83
C TYR A 65 7.32 13.30 -4.73
N ALA A 66 8.62 13.47 -5.02
CA ALA A 66 9.28 14.76 -4.79
C ALA A 66 8.81 15.88 -5.73
N LYS A 67 8.21 15.54 -6.87
CA LYS A 67 7.69 16.52 -7.83
C LYS A 67 6.28 17.00 -7.50
N ASP A 68 5.55 16.26 -6.69
CA ASP A 68 4.16 16.55 -6.34
C ASP A 68 4.04 17.11 -4.92
N ILE A 69 4.67 18.25 -4.70
CA ILE A 69 4.72 18.93 -3.41
C ILE A 69 3.34 19.39 -2.88
N LEU A 70 2.32 19.44 -3.75
CA LEU A 70 0.96 19.82 -3.35
C LEU A 70 0.22 18.66 -2.67
N TYR A 71 0.57 17.42 -3.01
CA TYR A 71 -0.12 16.22 -2.52
C TYR A 71 0.78 15.29 -1.74
N SER A 72 2.10 15.50 -1.75
CA SER A 72 3.06 14.60 -1.11
C SER A 72 4.06 15.34 -0.24
N ASN A 73 4.33 14.78 0.94
CA ASN A 73 5.38 15.21 1.85
C ASN A 73 6.30 14.02 2.14
N VAL A 74 7.60 14.19 1.89
CA VAL A 74 8.62 13.14 2.06
C VAL A 74 9.60 13.53 3.14
N VAL A 75 9.74 12.67 4.14
CA VAL A 75 10.74 12.80 5.23
C VAL A 75 11.68 11.61 5.18
N THR A 76 12.96 11.86 4.99
CA THR A 76 13.99 10.82 4.91
C THR A 76 14.97 10.96 6.07
N ASN A 77 15.18 9.87 6.81
CA ASN A 77 16.18 9.79 7.88
C ASN A 77 17.30 8.83 7.49
N LYS A 78 18.42 9.38 6.99
CA LYS A 78 19.59 8.60 6.54
C LYS A 78 20.25 7.80 7.68
N LYS A 79 20.29 8.34 8.91
CA LYS A 79 20.93 7.65 10.06
C LYS A 79 20.14 6.42 10.50
N LYS A 80 18.81 6.44 10.35
CA LYS A 80 17.90 5.34 10.72
C LYS A 80 17.50 4.49 9.52
N HIS A 81 17.92 4.84 8.31
CA HIS A 81 17.50 4.23 7.05
C HIS A 81 15.96 4.09 6.94
N THR A 82 15.28 5.20 7.28
CA THR A 82 13.81 5.25 7.22
C THR A 82 13.33 6.34 6.28
N ILE A 83 12.25 6.06 5.57
CA ILE A 83 11.56 7.01 4.70
C ILE A 83 10.10 7.05 5.13
N MET A 84 9.53 8.23 5.21
CA MET A 84 8.11 8.44 5.45
C MET A 84 7.55 9.32 4.34
N VAL A 85 6.48 8.86 3.72
CA VAL A 85 5.75 9.58 2.67
C VAL A 85 4.32 9.75 3.14
N GLN A 86 3.88 11.00 3.26
CA GLN A 86 2.47 11.33 3.39
C GLN A 86 1.97 11.79 2.02
N SER A 87 0.95 11.16 1.49
CA SER A 87 0.48 11.48 0.13
C SER A 87 -1.03 11.30 -0.01
N LYS A 88 -1.54 11.80 -1.14
CA LYS A 88 -2.92 11.64 -1.57
C LYS A 88 -2.95 11.10 -2.99
N VAL A 89 -3.89 10.20 -3.25
CA VAL A 89 -4.10 9.60 -4.56
C VAL A 89 -5.60 9.49 -4.86
N GLU A 90 -5.94 9.65 -6.12
CA GLU A 90 -7.29 9.32 -6.58
C GLU A 90 -7.40 7.81 -6.76
N LEU A 91 -8.37 7.20 -6.11
CA LEU A 91 -8.61 5.76 -6.14
C LEU A 91 -9.94 5.49 -6.82
N LEU A 92 -9.93 4.69 -7.88
CA LEU A 92 -11.13 4.22 -8.55
C LEU A 92 -11.79 3.14 -7.69
N LEU A 93 -13.07 3.32 -7.42
CA LEU A 93 -13.90 2.36 -6.69
C LEU A 93 -14.58 1.39 -7.67
N ASN A 94 -14.99 1.91 -8.82
CA ASN A 94 -15.53 1.20 -9.96
C ASN A 94 -15.35 2.06 -11.24
N GLU A 95 -16.00 1.71 -12.34
CA GLU A 95 -15.88 2.41 -13.63
C GLU A 95 -16.29 3.89 -13.58
N THR A 96 -17.18 4.27 -12.66
CA THR A 96 -17.79 5.61 -12.61
C THR A 96 -17.55 6.37 -11.32
N ASP A 97 -17.13 5.67 -10.26
CA ASP A 97 -17.00 6.25 -8.92
C ASP A 97 -15.56 6.20 -8.42
N LYS A 98 -15.14 7.25 -7.74
CA LYS A 98 -13.79 7.45 -7.24
C LYS A 98 -13.78 8.17 -5.90
N THR A 99 -12.69 8.01 -5.17
CA THR A 99 -12.43 8.71 -3.91
C THR A 99 -11.01 9.24 -3.90
N LEU A 100 -10.75 10.31 -3.16
CA LEU A 100 -9.39 10.74 -2.87
C LEU A 100 -8.95 10.08 -1.55
N VAL A 101 -7.84 9.36 -1.58
CA VAL A 101 -7.28 8.64 -0.43
C VAL A 101 -6.03 9.36 0.05
N SER A 102 -5.99 9.71 1.34
CA SER A 102 -4.76 10.13 2.00
C SER A 102 -4.19 8.98 2.80
N TYR A 103 -2.86 8.87 2.87
CA TYR A 103 -2.17 7.80 3.58
C TYR A 103 -0.78 8.23 4.05
N CYS A 104 -0.20 7.44 4.95
CA CYS A 104 1.20 7.49 5.34
C CYS A 104 1.88 6.16 4.97
N LEU A 105 2.88 6.20 4.10
CA LEU A 105 3.78 5.09 3.79
C LEU A 105 5.07 5.26 4.58
N LYS A 106 5.38 4.30 5.46
CA LYS A 106 6.65 4.22 6.18
C LYS A 106 7.46 3.06 5.65
N ILE A 107 8.73 3.31 5.32
CA ILE A 107 9.66 2.28 4.86
C ILE A 107 10.87 2.28 5.81
N GLU A 108 11.21 1.10 6.31
CA GLU A 108 12.36 0.85 7.18
C GLU A 108 13.29 -0.14 6.49
N CYS A 109 14.54 0.27 6.24
CA CYS A 109 15.55 -0.59 5.64
C CYS A 109 16.50 -1.12 6.72
N LYS A 110 16.90 -2.37 6.57
CA LYS A 110 17.88 -3.07 7.42
C LYS A 110 18.81 -3.87 6.51
N GLU A 111 19.83 -4.47 7.12
CA GLU A 111 20.69 -5.41 6.41
C GLU A 111 19.87 -6.59 5.90
N GLY A 112 19.94 -6.84 4.60
CA GLY A 112 19.26 -7.95 3.94
C GLY A 112 17.73 -7.89 3.93
N MET A 113 17.09 -6.77 4.29
CA MET A 113 15.62 -6.67 4.26
C MET A 113 15.10 -5.23 4.29
N TYR A 114 13.85 -5.05 3.87
CA TYR A 114 13.10 -3.84 4.16
C TYR A 114 11.68 -4.18 4.59
N ARG A 115 11.02 -3.20 5.20
CA ARG A 115 9.63 -3.29 5.61
C ARG A 115 8.87 -2.05 5.20
N CYS A 116 7.77 -2.24 4.48
CA CYS A 116 6.78 -1.22 4.17
C CYS A 116 5.60 -1.29 5.14
N GLN A 117 5.06 -0.14 5.50
CA GLN A 117 3.86 -0.02 6.31
C GLN A 117 3.01 1.14 5.78
N LEU A 118 1.76 0.85 5.38
CA LEU A 118 0.78 1.83 4.92
C LEU A 118 -0.28 2.02 6.01
N THR A 119 -0.41 3.24 6.52
CA THR A 119 -1.26 3.60 7.66
C THR A 119 -1.92 4.96 7.48
N ASP A 120 -2.70 5.37 8.49
CA ASP A 120 -3.37 6.67 8.56
C ASP A 120 -4.18 6.96 7.29
N ILE A 121 -4.85 5.91 6.82
CA ILE A 121 -5.65 5.95 5.60
C ILE A 121 -6.96 6.67 5.87
N SER A 122 -7.29 7.63 5.01
CA SER A 122 -8.58 8.32 5.06
C SER A 122 -9.11 8.61 3.67
N TYR A 123 -10.44 8.61 3.55
CA TYR A 123 -11.15 8.83 2.30
C TYR A 123 -11.80 10.20 2.27
N GLN A 124 -11.61 10.96 1.19
CA GLN A 124 -12.41 12.14 0.87
C GLN A 124 -13.48 11.72 -0.13
N TYR A 125 -14.71 11.61 0.34
CA TYR A 125 -15.81 11.11 -0.48
C TYR A 125 -17.11 11.82 -0.16
N ASP A 126 -17.78 12.31 -1.20
CA ASP A 126 -19.17 12.76 -1.19
C ASP A 126 -19.73 12.67 -2.61
N PRO A 127 -20.55 11.67 -2.92
CA PRO A 127 -21.12 11.49 -4.25
C PRO A 127 -22.10 12.60 -4.64
N TYR A 128 -22.65 13.33 -3.66
CA TYR A 128 -23.67 14.36 -3.88
C TYR A 128 -23.09 15.79 -3.88
N ASN A 129 -21.95 16.00 -3.20
CA ASN A 129 -21.37 17.33 -3.06
C ASN A 129 -19.85 17.33 -3.18
N LYS A 130 -19.37 17.29 -4.42
CA LYS A 130 -17.93 17.29 -4.76
C LYS A 130 -17.17 18.54 -4.30
N LYS A 131 -17.83 19.57 -3.78
CA LYS A 131 -17.20 20.80 -3.27
C LYS A 131 -16.94 20.76 -1.76
N LYS A 132 -17.60 19.86 -1.02
CA LYS A 132 -17.52 19.76 0.45
C LYS A 132 -17.24 18.32 0.88
N TYR A 133 -16.13 17.77 0.41
CA TYR A 133 -15.71 16.44 0.85
C TYR A 133 -15.46 16.40 2.36
N LYS A 134 -15.99 15.38 3.01
CA LYS A 134 -15.60 15.02 4.37
C LYS A 134 -14.51 13.95 4.31
N ASN A 135 -13.59 14.00 5.27
CA ASN A 135 -12.61 12.96 5.50
C ASN A 135 -13.18 11.89 6.41
N TYR A 136 -13.09 10.65 5.99
CA TYR A 136 -13.50 9.48 6.75
C TYR A 136 -12.30 8.58 7.00
N PRO A 137 -11.90 8.32 8.26
CA PRO A 137 -10.85 7.34 8.57
C PRO A 137 -11.20 5.97 8.01
N ALA A 138 -10.22 5.25 7.50
CA ALA A 138 -10.44 3.91 6.95
C ALA A 138 -11.04 2.95 7.98
N GLU A 139 -10.72 3.12 9.24
CA GLU A 139 -11.28 2.35 10.36
C GLU A 139 -12.81 2.46 10.46
N ASP A 140 -13.36 3.63 10.08
CA ASP A 140 -14.81 3.86 10.11
C ASP A 140 -15.52 3.38 8.83
N VAL A 141 -14.77 3.04 7.78
CA VAL A 141 -15.33 2.64 6.48
C VAL A 141 -15.11 1.16 6.22
N ILE A 142 -13.85 0.70 6.28
CA ILE A 142 -13.48 -0.64 5.80
C ILE A 142 -13.14 -1.64 6.90
N ALA A 143 -13.28 -1.28 8.18
CA ALA A 143 -13.06 -2.23 9.25
C ALA A 143 -13.87 -3.53 9.05
N ASN A 144 -13.27 -4.67 9.35
CA ASN A 144 -13.88 -5.99 9.16
C ASN A 144 -14.39 -6.24 7.72
N GLY A 145 -13.63 -5.77 6.72
CA GLY A 145 -14.01 -5.92 5.31
C GLY A 145 -15.22 -5.07 4.91
N GLY A 146 -15.42 -3.94 5.60
CA GLY A 146 -16.55 -3.03 5.39
C GLY A 146 -17.79 -3.35 6.22
N LYS A 147 -17.82 -4.48 6.94
CA LYS A 147 -18.95 -4.82 7.84
C LYS A 147 -19.06 -3.86 9.04
N GLY A 148 -17.96 -3.19 9.40
CA GLY A 148 -17.88 -2.21 10.47
C GLY A 148 -18.15 -0.77 10.01
N ASN A 149 -18.67 -0.56 8.79
CA ASN A 149 -18.90 0.78 8.25
C ASN A 149 -19.87 1.60 9.13
N LYS A 150 -19.38 2.78 9.56
CA LYS A 150 -20.14 3.76 10.36
C LYS A 150 -20.57 4.97 9.54
N VAL A 151 -20.15 5.04 8.26
CA VAL A 151 -20.33 6.21 7.40
C VAL A 151 -21.56 6.00 6.50
N GLY A 152 -22.71 6.53 6.88
CA GLY A 152 -23.98 6.29 6.21
C GLY A 152 -24.05 6.71 4.74
N ILE A 153 -23.22 7.66 4.28
CA ILE A 153 -23.14 8.07 2.87
C ILE A 153 -22.43 7.04 2.00
N ILE A 154 -21.57 6.20 2.58
CA ILE A 154 -20.85 5.12 1.89
C ILE A 154 -21.74 3.88 1.91
N LYS A 155 -22.38 3.60 0.78
CA LYS A 155 -23.36 2.50 0.66
C LYS A 155 -22.68 1.15 0.40
N ASP A 156 -21.54 1.15 -0.29
CA ASP A 156 -20.76 -0.07 -0.57
C ASP A 156 -19.32 0.07 -0.05
N PRO A 157 -19.09 -0.15 1.26
CA PRO A 157 -17.76 -0.07 1.85
C PRO A 157 -16.80 -1.16 1.35
N LYS A 158 -17.33 -2.23 0.75
CA LYS A 158 -16.52 -3.31 0.18
C LYS A 158 -15.72 -2.84 -1.04
N LEU A 159 -16.28 -1.93 -1.85
CA LEU A 159 -15.53 -1.29 -2.95
C LEU A 159 -14.31 -0.55 -2.43
N PHE A 160 -14.46 0.24 -1.35
CA PHE A 160 -13.35 0.94 -0.69
C PHE A 160 -12.30 -0.04 -0.16
N CYS A 161 -12.76 -1.13 0.48
CA CYS A 161 -11.88 -2.17 1.01
C CYS A 161 -11.01 -2.79 -0.09
N ASN A 162 -11.64 -3.25 -1.17
CA ASN A 162 -10.96 -3.90 -2.28
C ASN A 162 -10.01 -2.94 -3.00
N ALA A 163 -10.47 -1.73 -3.32
CA ALA A 163 -9.65 -0.73 -4.00
C ALA A 163 -8.42 -0.34 -3.16
N THR A 164 -8.58 -0.18 -1.84
CA THR A 164 -7.47 0.14 -0.93
C THR A 164 -6.48 -1.01 -0.82
N PHE A 165 -6.97 -2.25 -0.75
CA PHE A 165 -6.13 -3.44 -0.72
C PHE A 165 -5.28 -3.55 -2.01
N PHE A 166 -5.91 -3.46 -3.18
CA PHE A 166 -5.17 -3.52 -4.45
C PHE A 166 -4.18 -2.37 -4.62
N TYR A 167 -4.54 -1.18 -4.13
CA TYR A 167 -3.62 -0.05 -4.12
C TYR A 167 -2.38 -0.33 -3.26
N ALA A 168 -2.57 -0.86 -2.04
CA ALA A 168 -1.47 -1.21 -1.14
C ALA A 168 -0.55 -2.26 -1.75
N GLU A 169 -1.11 -3.33 -2.33
CA GLU A 169 -0.35 -4.40 -3.00
C GLU A 169 0.46 -3.85 -4.19
N ASN A 170 -0.16 -3.03 -5.04
CA ASN A 170 0.54 -2.41 -6.16
C ASN A 170 1.67 -1.49 -5.69
N LEU A 171 1.43 -0.68 -4.66
CA LEU A 171 2.42 0.23 -4.10
C LEU A 171 3.64 -0.53 -3.54
N PHE A 172 3.41 -1.63 -2.83
CA PHE A 172 4.48 -2.49 -2.31
C PHE A 172 5.24 -3.18 -3.44
N GLY A 173 4.53 -3.63 -4.48
CA GLY A 173 5.14 -4.17 -5.70
C GLY A 173 6.03 -3.16 -6.43
N GLU A 174 5.63 -1.89 -6.49
CA GLU A 174 6.48 -0.82 -7.06
C GLU A 174 7.75 -0.58 -6.24
N VAL A 175 7.65 -0.61 -4.90
CA VAL A 175 8.82 -0.51 -4.01
C VAL A 175 9.78 -1.68 -4.27
N PHE A 176 9.26 -2.91 -4.34
CA PHE A 176 10.06 -4.10 -4.63
C PHE A 176 10.76 -3.99 -6.00
N ASN A 177 10.01 -3.66 -7.05
CA ASN A 177 10.55 -3.54 -8.41
C ASN A 177 11.61 -2.43 -8.54
N SER A 178 11.58 -1.43 -7.65
CA SER A 178 12.59 -0.35 -7.64
C SER A 178 14.00 -0.82 -7.24
N LEU A 179 14.10 -2.01 -6.66
CA LEU A 179 15.36 -2.64 -6.23
C LEU A 179 15.87 -3.68 -7.22
N ASP A 180 15.10 -4.04 -8.26
CA ASP A 180 15.54 -4.95 -9.32
C ASP A 180 16.48 -4.20 -10.28
N GLU A 181 17.78 -4.56 -10.25
CA GLU A 181 18.82 -3.94 -11.09
C GLU A 181 18.68 -4.24 -12.59
N ARG A 182 17.77 -5.15 -12.97
CA ARG A 182 17.51 -5.51 -14.37
C ARG A 182 16.52 -4.58 -15.08
N ALA A 183 16.01 -3.58 -14.37
CA ALA A 183 15.01 -2.62 -14.87
C ALA A 183 15.61 -1.31 -15.42
N GLU A 184 16.97 -1.23 -15.55
CA GLU A 184 17.67 -0.09 -16.19
C GLU A 184 18.18 -0.46 -17.57
#